data_37b7eea844dc8aa94c920dc31d2f6030
#
_entry.id   37b7eea844dc8aa94c920dc31d2f6030
#
_cell.length_a   1.000
_cell.length_b   1.000
_cell.length_c   1.000
_cell.angle_alpha   90.00
_cell.angle_beta   90.00
_cell.angle_gamma   90.00
#
_symmetry.space_group_name_H-M   'P 1'
#
loop_
_entity.id
_entity.type
_entity.pdbx_description
1 polymer ?
#
loop_
_entity_poly.entity_id
_entity_poly.type
_entity_poly.pdbx_seq_one_letter_code
_entity_poly.pdbx_strand_id
1 'polypeptide(L)'
;GMKSEVKRAEQAFVLAEEGKTICVISSGDAGIYGMASLIYEMKQKRQSEVEVSSLPGISAFQKAAALLGAPVSHDFCVISMSDLMTPWEIIERRIRAAAMGDFVTAIYNPRSHERYWQLDRLRELFLEEGRSPQTPVGFVRQAGREEEEVHLTTLEALDTTEIDMFTVVLIGNSQSYLTDQHFITPRGYYNRQQETEGKNMGQNIMINSFRTIEKELKNPHIALELKWPMLHAIHTTADFEMERLLKSTPQAVPTMFEAIRSGRVKTIITDVPMAASGIRKGALERLG
;
A
#
# COMPACT_ATOMS: atom_id res chain seq x y z
N GLY A 1 0.41 -32.04 7.97
CA GLY A 1 1.41 -31.46 8.85
C GLY A 1 2.39 -30.57 8.05
N MET A 2 3.06 -29.65 8.69
CA MET A 2 4.20 -28.91 8.12
C MET A 2 5.25 -29.94 7.66
N LYS A 3 5.94 -29.69 6.54
CA LYS A 3 6.88 -30.61 5.85
C LYS A 3 6.25 -31.65 4.93
N SER A 4 4.93 -31.58 4.66
CA SER A 4 4.28 -32.44 3.65
C SER A 4 3.65 -31.65 2.50
N GLU A 5 4.06 -30.38 2.35
CA GLU A 5 3.52 -29.45 1.35
C GLU A 5 3.70 -30.00 -0.07
N VAL A 6 4.89 -30.49 -0.40
CA VAL A 6 5.21 -31.06 -1.71
C VAL A 6 4.32 -32.26 -2.02
N LYS A 7 4.17 -33.19 -1.06
CA LYS A 7 3.30 -34.36 -1.23
C LYS A 7 1.85 -33.96 -1.47
N ARG A 8 1.34 -32.97 -0.76
CA ARG A 8 -0.05 -32.48 -0.92
C ARG A 8 -0.23 -31.84 -2.30
N ALA A 9 0.75 -31.06 -2.75
CA ALA A 9 0.72 -30.49 -4.08
C ALA A 9 0.78 -31.56 -5.17
N GLU A 10 1.65 -32.57 -5.04
CA GLU A 10 1.72 -33.71 -5.95
C GLU A 10 0.38 -34.46 -6.02
N GLN A 11 -0.21 -34.79 -4.88
CA GLN A 11 -1.50 -35.46 -4.82
C GLN A 11 -2.61 -34.62 -5.45
N ALA A 12 -2.60 -33.30 -5.27
CA ALA A 12 -3.56 -32.40 -5.91
C ALA A 12 -3.46 -32.46 -7.43
N PHE A 13 -2.25 -32.46 -8.00
CA PHE A 13 -2.06 -32.59 -9.45
C PHE A 13 -2.47 -33.95 -9.97
N VAL A 14 -2.10 -35.04 -9.30
CA VAL A 14 -2.51 -36.38 -9.71
C VAL A 14 -4.04 -36.47 -9.82
N LEU A 15 -4.75 -36.00 -8.83
CA LEU A 15 -6.23 -36.05 -8.83
C LEU A 15 -6.84 -35.10 -9.87
N ALA A 16 -6.23 -33.93 -10.12
CA ALA A 16 -6.70 -32.99 -11.13
C ALA A 16 -6.49 -33.53 -12.54
N GLU A 17 -5.36 -34.19 -12.80
CA GLU A 17 -5.05 -34.86 -14.09
C GLU A 17 -5.99 -36.04 -14.36
N GLU A 18 -6.61 -36.62 -13.33
CA GLU A 18 -7.71 -37.59 -13.45
C GLU A 18 -9.07 -36.93 -13.79
N GLY A 19 -9.11 -35.61 -13.98
CA GLY A 19 -10.31 -34.85 -14.32
C GLY A 19 -11.14 -34.36 -13.11
N LYS A 20 -10.59 -34.43 -11.88
CA LYS A 20 -11.27 -33.94 -10.68
C LYS A 20 -11.00 -32.44 -10.47
N THR A 21 -12.00 -31.72 -9.96
CA THR A 21 -11.82 -30.36 -9.46
C THR A 21 -11.23 -30.41 -8.04
N ILE A 22 -10.04 -29.84 -7.85
CA ILE A 22 -9.31 -29.89 -6.58
C ILE A 22 -9.19 -28.49 -5.98
N CYS A 23 -9.48 -28.39 -4.70
CA CYS A 23 -9.25 -27.17 -3.92
C CYS A 23 -8.11 -27.42 -2.93
N VAL A 24 -7.02 -26.64 -3.05
CA VAL A 24 -5.91 -26.64 -2.09
C VAL A 24 -6.13 -25.48 -1.13
N ILE A 25 -6.43 -25.79 0.13
CA ILE A 25 -6.72 -24.78 1.16
C ILE A 25 -5.41 -24.34 1.82
N SER A 26 -5.20 -23.03 1.88
CA SER A 26 -4.11 -22.37 2.60
C SER A 26 -4.68 -21.49 3.71
N SER A 27 -3.96 -21.37 4.82
CA SER A 27 -4.33 -20.43 5.89
C SER A 27 -3.96 -19.02 5.47
N GLY A 28 -4.88 -18.07 5.62
CA GLY A 28 -4.69 -16.70 5.18
C GLY A 28 -4.74 -16.55 3.67
N ASP A 29 -3.84 -15.77 3.08
CA ASP A 29 -3.68 -15.64 1.64
C ASP A 29 -2.70 -16.70 1.10
N ALA A 30 -3.10 -17.41 0.07
CA ALA A 30 -2.30 -18.48 -0.51
C ALA A 30 -0.98 -17.97 -1.15
N GLY A 31 -0.93 -16.70 -1.58
CA GLY A 31 0.23 -16.06 -2.20
C GLY A 31 1.22 -15.45 -1.21
N ILE A 32 0.82 -15.28 0.07
CA ILE A 32 1.68 -14.66 1.09
C ILE A 32 2.19 -15.72 2.07
N TYR A 33 3.38 -16.26 1.81
CA TYR A 33 4.00 -17.37 2.53
C TYR A 33 3.12 -18.64 2.61
N GLY A 34 2.19 -18.78 1.65
CA GLY A 34 1.26 -19.91 1.53
C GLY A 34 1.66 -20.90 0.44
N MET A 35 0.70 -21.70 0.00
CA MET A 35 0.93 -22.81 -0.92
C MET A 35 0.97 -22.42 -2.40
N ALA A 36 0.59 -21.18 -2.78
CA ALA A 36 0.41 -20.81 -4.19
C ALA A 36 1.68 -20.97 -5.01
N SER A 37 2.83 -20.46 -4.53
CA SER A 37 4.09 -20.57 -5.28
C SER A 37 4.47 -22.02 -5.56
N LEU A 38 4.34 -22.89 -4.56
CA LEU A 38 4.63 -24.32 -4.71
C LEU A 38 3.72 -24.99 -5.76
N ILE A 39 2.45 -24.62 -5.79
CA ILE A 39 1.49 -25.15 -6.79
C ILE A 39 1.90 -24.70 -8.20
N TYR A 40 2.19 -23.41 -8.41
CA TYR A 40 2.61 -22.90 -9.71
C TYR A 40 3.96 -23.47 -10.16
N GLU A 41 4.94 -23.57 -9.27
CA GLU A 41 6.23 -24.19 -9.55
C GLU A 41 6.08 -25.67 -9.94
N MET A 42 5.23 -26.41 -9.22
CA MET A 42 4.95 -27.82 -9.50
C MET A 42 4.25 -27.99 -10.83
N LYS A 43 3.27 -27.12 -11.17
CA LYS A 43 2.64 -27.11 -12.49
C LYS A 43 3.69 -27.03 -13.61
N GLN A 44 4.60 -26.07 -13.47
CA GLN A 44 5.66 -25.86 -14.45
C GLN A 44 6.62 -27.07 -14.52
N LYS A 45 7.07 -27.59 -13.38
CA LYS A 45 7.98 -28.73 -13.31
C LYS A 45 7.36 -30.00 -13.91
N ARG A 46 6.06 -30.21 -13.73
CA ARG A 46 5.31 -31.35 -14.27
C ARG A 46 4.89 -31.15 -15.73
N GLN A 47 5.03 -29.95 -16.27
CA GLN A 47 4.47 -29.55 -17.57
C GLN A 47 2.97 -29.89 -17.66
N SER A 48 2.24 -29.69 -16.56
CA SER A 48 0.83 -30.06 -16.44
C SER A 48 -0.07 -29.03 -17.12
N GLU A 49 -1.04 -29.50 -17.92
CA GLU A 49 -2.04 -28.66 -18.56
C GLU A 49 -3.22 -28.29 -17.64
N VAL A 50 -3.23 -28.76 -16.40
CA VAL A 50 -4.26 -28.44 -15.43
C VAL A 50 -4.35 -26.93 -15.23
N GLU A 51 -5.55 -26.38 -15.37
CA GLU A 51 -5.79 -24.98 -15.05
C GLU A 51 -5.67 -24.75 -13.54
N VAL A 52 -4.91 -23.71 -13.16
CA VAL A 52 -4.70 -23.32 -11.76
C VAL A 52 -5.10 -21.88 -11.58
N SER A 53 -5.99 -21.63 -10.65
CA SER A 53 -6.37 -20.27 -10.20
C SER A 53 -6.13 -20.11 -8.71
N SER A 54 -5.70 -18.92 -8.30
CA SER A 54 -5.52 -18.57 -6.89
C SER A 54 -6.62 -17.59 -6.47
N LEU A 55 -7.31 -17.92 -5.39
CA LEU A 55 -8.27 -17.02 -4.77
C LEU A 55 -7.57 -16.24 -3.64
N PRO A 56 -7.67 -14.91 -3.60
CA PRO A 56 -7.06 -14.12 -2.54
C PRO A 56 -7.74 -14.36 -1.21
N GLY A 57 -6.96 -14.30 -0.14
CA GLY A 57 -7.42 -14.43 1.23
C GLY A 57 -6.96 -13.26 2.09
N ILE A 58 -7.31 -13.27 3.37
CA ILE A 58 -6.87 -12.29 4.36
C ILE A 58 -5.65 -12.86 5.08
N SER A 59 -4.48 -12.28 4.80
CA SER A 59 -3.25 -12.67 5.48
C SER A 59 -3.23 -12.28 6.95
N ALA A 60 -2.48 -13.02 7.75
CA ALA A 60 -2.37 -12.77 9.19
C ALA A 60 -1.92 -11.34 9.52
N PHE A 61 -1.00 -10.73 8.72
CA PHE A 61 -0.60 -9.34 8.94
C PHE A 61 -1.72 -8.33 8.71
N GLN A 62 -2.61 -8.58 7.74
CA GLN A 62 -3.77 -7.72 7.47
C GLN A 62 -4.78 -7.79 8.63
N LYS A 63 -5.04 -9.00 9.13
CA LYS A 63 -5.89 -9.18 10.31
C LYS A 63 -5.25 -8.53 11.54
N ALA A 64 -3.95 -8.75 11.77
CA ALA A 64 -3.21 -8.12 12.86
C ALA A 64 -3.24 -6.59 12.75
N ALA A 65 -3.02 -6.02 11.57
CA ALA A 65 -3.08 -4.58 11.36
C ALA A 65 -4.46 -4.01 11.69
N ALA A 66 -5.54 -4.71 11.34
CA ALA A 66 -6.91 -4.29 11.65
C ALA A 66 -7.21 -4.32 13.17
N LEU A 67 -6.61 -5.25 13.90
CA LEU A 67 -6.73 -5.35 15.36
C LEU A 67 -5.92 -4.29 16.09
N LEU A 68 -4.73 -4.00 15.56
CA LEU A 68 -3.83 -2.98 16.13
C LEU A 68 -4.29 -1.54 15.83
N GLY A 69 -5.16 -1.32 14.85
CA GLY A 69 -5.65 -0.01 14.41
C GLY A 69 -5.35 0.27 12.94
N ALA A 70 -4.39 1.14 12.65
CA ALA A 70 -4.03 1.50 11.28
C ALA A 70 -2.49 1.59 11.07
N PRO A 71 -1.71 0.56 11.40
CA PRO A 71 -0.25 0.62 11.30
C PRO A 71 0.26 0.63 9.84
N VAL A 72 -0.45 -0.01 8.89
CA VAL A 72 -0.04 -0.18 7.49
C VAL A 72 -0.69 0.81 6.53
N SER A 73 -1.05 1.98 7.01
CA SER A 73 -1.66 3.04 6.19
C SER A 73 -0.69 3.77 5.27
N HIS A 74 0.61 3.54 5.42
CA HIS A 74 1.70 4.06 4.59
C HIS A 74 2.48 2.91 3.94
N ASP A 75 3.62 3.19 3.30
CA ASP A 75 4.45 2.17 2.67
C ASP A 75 4.91 1.13 3.71
N PHE A 76 4.77 -0.12 3.35
CA PHE A 76 5.11 -1.24 4.23
C PHE A 76 5.78 -2.38 3.48
N CYS A 77 6.47 -3.22 4.22
CA CYS A 77 7.04 -4.46 3.71
C CYS A 77 6.71 -5.63 4.62
N VAL A 78 6.84 -6.84 4.08
CA VAL A 78 6.58 -8.10 4.80
C VAL A 78 7.84 -8.95 4.73
N ILE A 79 8.34 -9.40 5.88
CA ILE A 79 9.56 -10.20 5.99
C ILE A 79 9.26 -11.47 6.79
N SER A 80 9.70 -12.61 6.27
CA SER A 80 9.71 -13.86 7.04
C SER A 80 11.06 -14.08 7.68
N MET A 81 11.07 -14.39 8.97
CA MET A 81 12.26 -14.74 9.73
C MET A 81 12.68 -16.21 9.56
N SER A 82 11.94 -16.97 8.72
CA SER A 82 12.24 -18.38 8.47
C SER A 82 13.54 -18.52 7.64
N ASP A 83 14.55 -19.12 8.23
CA ASP A 83 15.84 -19.41 7.64
C ASP A 83 15.95 -20.82 7.02
N LEU A 84 14.82 -21.54 6.95
CA LEU A 84 14.77 -22.90 6.36
C LEU A 84 15.11 -22.92 4.87
N MET A 85 14.69 -21.90 4.13
CA MET A 85 14.88 -21.81 2.67
C MET A 85 15.63 -20.53 2.25
N THR A 86 15.89 -19.63 3.19
CA THR A 86 16.56 -18.36 2.94
C THR A 86 17.68 -18.17 3.96
N PRO A 87 18.96 -18.08 3.56
CA PRO A 87 20.08 -17.85 4.48
C PRO A 87 19.85 -16.60 5.34
N TRP A 88 20.32 -16.65 6.60
CA TRP A 88 20.14 -15.55 7.55
C TRP A 88 20.73 -14.23 7.05
N GLU A 89 21.85 -14.25 6.38
CA GLU A 89 22.50 -13.05 5.84
C GLU A 89 21.61 -12.31 4.81
N ILE A 90 20.76 -13.06 4.09
CA ILE A 90 19.78 -12.47 3.17
C ILE A 90 18.63 -11.84 3.96
N ILE A 91 18.18 -12.50 5.02
CA ILE A 91 17.11 -11.97 5.90
C ILE A 91 17.61 -10.70 6.59
N GLU A 92 18.81 -10.72 7.19
CA GLU A 92 19.43 -9.54 7.82
C GLU A 92 19.53 -8.36 6.87
N ARG A 93 20.01 -8.58 5.64
CA ARG A 93 20.08 -7.53 4.62
C ARG A 93 18.70 -6.92 4.30
N ARG A 94 17.64 -7.73 4.26
CA ARG A 94 16.25 -7.25 4.06
C ARG A 94 15.76 -6.44 5.24
N ILE A 95 16.08 -6.85 6.46
CA ILE A 95 15.75 -6.14 7.69
C ILE A 95 16.41 -4.75 7.70
N ARG A 96 17.72 -4.66 7.40
CA ARG A 96 18.44 -3.39 7.30
C ARG A 96 17.82 -2.49 6.22
N ALA A 97 17.51 -3.02 5.04
CA ALA A 97 16.88 -2.26 3.97
C ALA A 97 15.51 -1.73 4.37
N ALA A 98 14.70 -2.51 5.10
CA ALA A 98 13.41 -2.08 5.62
C ALA A 98 13.54 -0.96 6.66
N ALA A 99 14.52 -1.05 7.55
CA ALA A 99 14.84 -0.03 8.54
C ALA A 99 15.31 1.27 7.88
N MET A 100 16.29 1.20 6.98
CA MET A 100 16.82 2.35 6.23
C MET A 100 15.75 3.02 5.34
N GLY A 101 14.87 2.22 4.70
CA GLY A 101 13.81 2.70 3.83
C GLY A 101 12.61 3.27 4.58
N ASP A 102 12.63 3.27 5.91
CA ASP A 102 11.55 3.76 6.77
C ASP A 102 10.20 3.09 6.53
N PHE A 103 10.19 1.80 6.14
CA PHE A 103 8.97 1.03 5.96
C PHE A 103 8.36 0.62 7.30
N VAL A 104 7.02 0.61 7.36
CA VAL A 104 6.33 -0.21 8.36
C VAL A 104 6.60 -1.67 8.01
N THR A 105 7.05 -2.48 8.96
CA THR A 105 7.51 -3.82 8.67
C THR A 105 6.69 -4.88 9.40
N ALA A 106 6.05 -5.76 8.63
CA ALA A 106 5.34 -6.92 9.15
C ALA A 106 6.27 -8.14 9.15
N ILE A 107 6.41 -8.79 10.31
CA ILE A 107 7.30 -9.91 10.54
C ILE A 107 6.50 -11.20 10.70
N TYR A 108 6.78 -12.16 9.83
CA TYR A 108 6.25 -13.52 9.87
C TYR A 108 7.29 -14.49 10.42
N ASN A 109 6.81 -15.56 11.03
CA ASN A 109 7.65 -16.59 11.64
C ASN A 109 8.70 -16.00 12.59
N PRO A 110 8.30 -15.09 13.50
CA PRO A 110 9.24 -14.27 14.27
C PRO A 110 10.13 -15.12 15.19
N ARG A 111 9.60 -16.20 15.75
CA ARG A 111 10.32 -17.05 16.69
C ARG A 111 9.87 -18.51 16.59
N SER A 112 10.76 -19.45 16.85
CA SER A 112 10.48 -20.86 17.03
C SER A 112 11.42 -21.44 18.07
N HIS A 113 11.28 -22.72 18.38
CA HIS A 113 12.19 -23.41 19.31
C HIS A 113 13.66 -23.35 18.85
N GLU A 114 13.90 -23.42 17.54
CA GLU A 114 15.25 -23.35 16.96
C GLU A 114 15.69 -21.90 16.62
N ARG A 115 14.73 -21.00 16.44
CA ARG A 115 14.94 -19.59 16.11
C ARG A 115 14.52 -18.71 17.28
N TYR A 116 15.36 -18.61 18.29
CA TYR A 116 15.05 -17.87 19.53
C TYR A 116 15.78 -16.52 19.62
N TRP A 117 16.85 -16.30 18.88
CA TRP A 117 17.70 -15.10 18.91
C TRP A 117 17.44 -14.12 17.76
N GLN A 118 16.87 -14.59 16.67
CA GLN A 118 16.72 -13.80 15.43
C GLN A 118 15.85 -12.55 15.63
N LEU A 119 14.83 -12.63 16.47
CA LEU A 119 13.97 -11.48 16.75
C LEU A 119 14.68 -10.41 17.60
N ASP A 120 15.53 -10.82 18.54
CA ASP A 120 16.40 -9.89 19.27
C ASP A 120 17.39 -9.22 18.31
N ARG A 121 17.98 -9.99 17.41
CA ARG A 121 18.87 -9.44 16.39
C ARG A 121 18.16 -8.47 15.44
N LEU A 122 16.93 -8.75 15.05
CA LEU A 122 16.11 -7.83 14.26
C LEU A 122 15.93 -6.49 15.00
N ARG A 123 15.60 -6.51 16.29
CA ARG A 123 15.49 -5.30 17.13
C ARG A 123 16.77 -4.49 17.12
N GLU A 124 17.92 -5.15 17.33
CA GLU A 124 19.24 -4.51 17.28
C GLU A 124 19.49 -3.87 15.91
N LEU A 125 19.22 -4.57 14.82
CA LEU A 125 19.41 -4.08 13.46
C LEU A 125 18.59 -2.83 13.18
N PHE A 126 17.32 -2.78 13.63
CA PHE A 126 16.50 -1.58 13.49
C PHE A 126 17.10 -0.39 14.26
N LEU A 127 17.63 -0.61 15.46
CA LEU A 127 18.29 0.43 16.26
C LEU A 127 19.62 0.87 15.63
N GLU A 128 20.44 -0.07 15.12
CA GLU A 128 21.69 0.21 14.40
C GLU A 128 21.46 1.09 13.16
N GLU A 129 20.34 0.88 12.43
CA GLU A 129 19.96 1.67 11.26
C GLU A 129 19.22 2.98 11.62
N GLY A 130 19.23 3.37 12.91
CA GLY A 130 18.74 4.67 13.37
C GLY A 130 17.25 4.74 13.70
N ARG A 131 16.54 3.61 13.78
CA ARG A 131 15.17 3.61 14.29
C ARG A 131 15.16 4.03 15.76
N SER A 132 14.18 4.88 16.12
CA SER A 132 13.98 5.29 17.50
C SER A 132 13.69 4.09 18.40
N PRO A 133 14.27 4.01 19.60
CA PRO A 133 13.87 3.04 20.62
C PRO A 133 12.36 3.10 20.93
N GLN A 134 11.73 4.27 20.78
CA GLN A 134 10.31 4.50 20.98
C GLN A 134 9.45 4.16 19.76
N THR A 135 10.05 3.61 18.68
CA THR A 135 9.28 3.17 17.51
C THR A 135 8.19 2.20 17.95
N PRO A 136 6.92 2.46 17.57
CA PRO A 136 5.81 1.58 17.89
C PRO A 136 6.01 0.17 17.38
N VAL A 137 5.68 -0.79 18.22
CA VAL A 137 5.60 -2.21 17.88
C VAL A 137 4.25 -2.73 18.35
N GLY A 138 3.55 -3.42 17.46
CA GLY A 138 2.35 -4.17 17.82
C GLY A 138 2.56 -5.63 17.44
N PHE A 139 2.11 -6.54 18.28
CA PHE A 139 2.09 -7.95 17.90
C PHE A 139 0.76 -8.60 18.25
N VAL A 140 0.35 -9.51 17.40
CA VAL A 140 -0.89 -10.24 17.54
C VAL A 140 -0.59 -11.73 17.47
N ARG A 141 -0.89 -12.41 18.55
CA ARG A 141 -0.83 -13.87 18.64
C ARG A 141 -2.14 -14.46 18.18
N GLN A 142 -2.09 -15.54 17.42
CA GLN A 142 -3.25 -16.27 16.91
C GLN A 142 -4.31 -15.39 16.21
N ALA A 143 -3.87 -14.40 15.41
CA ALA A 143 -4.75 -13.48 14.72
C ALA A 143 -5.91 -14.17 13.97
N GLY A 144 -7.15 -13.84 14.33
CA GLY A 144 -8.36 -14.43 13.75
C GLY A 144 -8.76 -15.79 14.33
N ARG A 145 -8.21 -16.20 15.47
CA ARG A 145 -8.56 -17.46 16.18
C ARG A 145 -9.16 -17.16 17.54
N GLU A 146 -9.67 -18.19 18.22
CA GLU A 146 -10.34 -18.05 19.54
C GLU A 146 -9.41 -17.47 20.64
N GLU A 147 -8.12 -17.81 20.60
CA GLU A 147 -7.12 -17.32 21.56
C GLU A 147 -6.34 -16.11 20.99
N GLU A 148 -7.04 -15.17 20.37
CA GLU A 148 -6.45 -13.97 19.81
C GLU A 148 -5.98 -13.01 20.92
N GLU A 149 -4.70 -12.66 20.93
CA GLU A 149 -4.11 -11.72 21.89
C GLU A 149 -3.47 -10.56 21.14
N VAL A 150 -3.70 -9.33 21.59
CA VAL A 150 -3.21 -8.09 20.97
C VAL A 150 -2.34 -7.34 21.98
N HIS A 151 -1.12 -7.00 21.57
CA HIS A 151 -0.16 -6.29 22.40
C HIS A 151 0.41 -5.07 21.68
N LEU A 152 0.52 -3.96 22.41
CA LEU A 152 1.15 -2.72 21.96
C LEU A 152 2.36 -2.43 22.84
N THR A 153 3.50 -2.11 22.23
CA THR A 153 4.77 -1.84 22.90
C THR A 153 5.63 -0.92 22.03
N THR A 154 6.87 -0.73 22.43
CA THR A 154 7.89 -0.02 21.64
C THR A 154 9.03 -0.97 21.27
N LEU A 155 9.89 -0.55 20.35
CA LEU A 155 11.03 -1.34 19.91
C LEU A 155 11.98 -1.67 21.07
N GLU A 156 12.20 -0.72 21.99
CA GLU A 156 13.02 -0.90 23.19
C GLU A 156 12.38 -1.85 24.19
N ALA A 157 11.08 -1.70 24.43
CA ALA A 157 10.35 -2.46 25.44
C ALA A 157 9.85 -3.83 24.95
N LEU A 158 10.12 -4.20 23.70
CA LEU A 158 9.70 -5.47 23.13
C LEU A 158 10.31 -6.66 23.86
N ASP A 159 9.49 -7.39 24.60
CA ASP A 159 9.88 -8.68 25.17
C ASP A 159 9.68 -9.79 24.12
N THR A 160 10.79 -10.25 23.56
CA THR A 160 10.77 -11.29 22.53
C THR A 160 10.39 -12.67 23.08
N THR A 161 10.36 -12.85 24.40
CA THR A 161 9.99 -14.12 25.02
C THR A 161 8.47 -14.39 24.98
N GLU A 162 7.66 -13.35 24.86
CA GLU A 162 6.19 -13.45 24.70
C GLU A 162 5.78 -13.83 23.27
N ILE A 163 6.73 -13.88 22.34
CA ILE A 163 6.47 -14.10 20.91
C ILE A 163 6.78 -15.53 20.51
N ASP A 164 5.85 -16.15 19.80
CA ASP A 164 5.95 -17.51 19.30
C ASP A 164 5.71 -17.62 17.77
N MET A 165 5.61 -18.84 17.26
CA MET A 165 5.35 -19.12 15.83
C MET A 165 3.95 -18.71 15.35
N PHE A 166 3.02 -18.46 16.26
CA PHE A 166 1.65 -18.06 15.94
C PHE A 166 1.45 -16.55 16.01
N THR A 167 2.54 -15.82 16.18
CA THR A 167 2.53 -14.36 16.34
C THR A 167 2.94 -13.67 15.04
N VAL A 168 2.27 -12.56 14.73
CA VAL A 168 2.68 -11.59 13.71
C VAL A 168 3.09 -10.31 14.43
N VAL A 169 4.28 -9.79 14.10
CA VAL A 169 4.81 -8.55 14.67
C VAL A 169 4.78 -7.45 13.61
N LEU A 170 4.28 -6.27 13.97
CA LEU A 170 4.35 -5.06 13.13
C LEU A 170 5.24 -4.03 13.82
N ILE A 171 6.21 -3.50 13.09
CA ILE A 171 7.14 -2.47 13.55
C ILE A 171 6.84 -1.20 12.76
N GLY A 172 6.62 -0.10 13.45
CA GLY A 172 6.30 1.20 12.87
C GLY A 172 7.45 1.84 12.11
N ASN A 173 7.13 2.94 11.46
CA ASN A 173 8.12 3.84 10.85
C ASN A 173 8.33 5.10 11.70
N SER A 174 9.12 6.06 11.19
CA SER A 174 9.44 7.32 11.91
C SER A 174 8.22 8.18 12.23
N GLN A 175 7.09 7.99 11.53
CA GLN A 175 5.86 8.75 11.73
C GLN A 175 4.81 8.00 12.56
N SER A 176 5.05 6.74 12.86
CA SER A 176 4.14 5.90 13.63
C SER A 176 4.08 6.34 15.09
N TYR A 177 2.92 6.20 15.70
CA TYR A 177 2.72 6.45 17.11
C TYR A 177 1.69 5.51 17.73
N LEU A 178 1.74 5.38 19.06
CA LEU A 178 0.75 4.65 19.84
C LEU A 178 -0.22 5.63 20.51
N THR A 179 -1.46 5.21 20.58
CA THR A 179 -2.44 5.70 21.55
C THR A 179 -2.64 4.62 22.61
N ASP A 180 -3.50 4.86 23.61
CA ASP A 180 -3.80 3.86 24.65
C ASP A 180 -4.31 2.54 24.08
N GLN A 181 -4.92 2.55 22.89
CA GLN A 181 -5.57 1.39 22.31
C GLN A 181 -5.16 1.08 20.86
N HIS A 182 -4.41 1.97 20.18
CA HIS A 182 -4.16 1.81 18.75
C HIS A 182 -2.73 2.15 18.37
N PHE A 183 -2.25 1.42 17.39
CA PHE A 183 -1.04 1.68 16.63
C PHE A 183 -1.41 2.34 15.30
N ILE A 184 -0.95 3.56 15.08
CA ILE A 184 -1.32 4.38 13.93
C ILE A 184 -0.07 4.82 13.16
N THR A 185 -0.08 4.64 11.85
CA THR A 185 0.87 5.26 10.93
C THR A 185 0.11 6.26 10.07
N PRO A 186 0.27 7.58 10.27
CA PRO A 186 -0.54 8.60 9.61
C PRO A 186 -0.16 8.73 8.14
N ARG A 187 -1.16 8.96 7.28
CA ARG A 187 -0.95 9.34 5.88
C ARG A 187 -0.74 10.85 5.67
N GLY A 188 -0.63 11.61 6.76
CA GLY A 188 -0.40 13.05 6.72
C GLY A 188 -1.64 13.90 6.45
N TYR A 189 -2.87 13.35 6.58
CA TYR A 189 -4.10 14.13 6.38
C TYR A 189 -4.20 15.32 7.33
N TYR A 190 -3.81 15.15 8.59
CA TYR A 190 -3.87 16.21 9.62
C TYR A 190 -2.65 17.12 9.62
N ASN A 191 -1.47 16.64 9.25
CA ASN A 191 -0.29 17.50 9.09
C ASN A 191 -0.52 18.55 8.00
N ARG A 192 -1.29 18.19 6.96
CA ARG A 192 -1.74 19.14 5.92
C ARG A 192 -2.70 20.21 6.46
N GLN A 193 -3.42 19.95 7.55
CA GLN A 193 -4.36 20.92 8.14
C GLN A 193 -3.66 21.93 9.06
N GLN A 194 -2.60 21.55 9.76
CA GLN A 194 -1.80 22.48 10.59
C GLN A 194 -0.92 23.41 9.74
N GLU A 195 -0.49 22.98 8.56
CA GLU A 195 0.16 23.86 7.57
C GLU A 195 -0.84 24.76 6.83
N THR A 196 -2.14 24.51 6.96
CA THR A 196 -3.22 25.20 6.25
C THR A 196 -3.94 26.29 7.04
N GLU A 197 -3.39 26.78 8.12
CA GLU A 197 -3.73 28.17 8.49
C GLU A 197 -3.16 29.17 7.49
N GLY A 198 -3.35 28.92 6.22
CA GLY A 198 -3.03 29.90 5.21
C GLY A 198 -2.86 29.48 3.78
N LYS A 199 -2.59 28.24 3.35
CA LYS A 199 -2.54 27.93 1.91
C LYS A 199 -2.58 26.44 1.60
N ASN A 200 -3.59 26.08 0.84
CA ASN A 200 -3.90 24.77 0.27
C ASN A 200 -2.68 24.16 -0.45
N MET A 201 -2.00 23.16 0.14
CA MET A 201 -0.75 22.58 -0.40
C MET A 201 -0.94 22.00 -1.81
N GLY A 202 -2.09 21.36 -2.09
CA GLY A 202 -2.42 20.91 -3.44
C GLY A 202 -2.56 22.08 -4.44
N GLN A 203 -3.06 23.22 -3.98
CA GLN A 203 -3.14 24.44 -4.78
C GLN A 203 -1.76 25.04 -5.03
N ASN A 204 -0.85 25.00 -4.05
CA ASN A 204 0.53 25.45 -4.21
C ASN A 204 1.35 24.54 -5.13
N ILE A 205 1.17 23.22 -5.04
CA ILE A 205 1.79 22.26 -5.97
C ILE A 205 1.32 22.55 -7.40
N MET A 206 0.02 22.73 -7.60
CA MET A 206 -0.56 23.04 -8.91
C MET A 206 -0.07 24.40 -9.43
N ILE A 207 -0.06 25.43 -8.59
CA ILE A 207 0.45 26.77 -8.97
C ILE A 207 1.94 26.71 -9.34
N ASN A 208 2.76 26.01 -8.56
CA ASN A 208 4.19 25.85 -8.85
C ASN A 208 4.40 25.06 -10.14
N SER A 209 3.65 23.99 -10.35
CA SER A 209 3.67 23.24 -11.60
C SER A 209 3.27 24.13 -12.79
N PHE A 210 2.21 24.89 -12.68
CA PHE A 210 1.78 25.82 -13.73
C PHE A 210 2.84 26.88 -14.04
N ARG A 211 3.49 27.45 -13.03
CA ARG A 211 4.60 28.39 -13.21
C ARG A 211 5.81 27.77 -13.93
N THR A 212 6.09 26.50 -13.63
CA THR A 212 7.15 25.76 -14.32
C THR A 212 6.77 25.49 -15.77
N ILE A 213 5.56 25.02 -16.02
CA ILE A 213 5.04 24.79 -17.37
C ILE A 213 5.03 26.08 -18.19
N GLU A 214 4.58 27.19 -17.62
CA GLU A 214 4.57 28.49 -18.31
C GLU A 214 5.97 28.96 -18.79
N LYS A 215 7.01 28.63 -18.01
CA LYS A 215 8.41 28.98 -18.41
C LYS A 215 8.92 28.11 -19.55
N GLU A 216 8.37 26.91 -19.71
CA GLU A 216 8.79 25.93 -20.70
C GLU A 216 7.94 25.96 -21.99
N LEU A 217 6.77 26.66 -21.96
CA LEU A 217 5.94 26.85 -23.15
C LEU A 217 6.69 27.57 -24.27
N LYS A 218 6.63 27.01 -25.46
CA LYS A 218 7.31 27.55 -26.65
C LYS A 218 6.51 28.64 -27.37
N ASN A 219 5.16 28.63 -27.17
CA ASN A 219 4.27 29.62 -27.79
C ASN A 219 3.82 30.67 -26.77
N PRO A 220 4.40 31.91 -26.81
CA PRO A 220 4.01 32.98 -25.90
C PRO A 220 2.63 33.58 -26.19
N HIS A 221 2.01 33.26 -27.34
CA HIS A 221 0.76 33.84 -27.84
C HIS A 221 -0.44 32.89 -27.71
N ILE A 222 -0.46 32.00 -26.70
CA ILE A 222 -1.63 31.16 -26.41
C ILE A 222 -2.80 32.09 -26.04
N ALA A 223 -3.93 31.90 -26.71
CA ALA A 223 -5.15 32.62 -26.38
C ALA A 223 -5.48 32.47 -24.88
N LEU A 224 -5.76 33.58 -24.22
CA LEU A 224 -5.96 33.61 -22.75
C LEU A 224 -7.00 32.59 -22.29
N GLU A 225 -8.04 32.37 -23.09
CA GLU A 225 -9.11 31.40 -22.85
C GLU A 225 -8.64 29.94 -22.86
N LEU A 226 -7.58 29.63 -23.62
CA LEU A 226 -6.99 28.29 -23.69
C LEU A 226 -5.86 28.05 -22.68
N LYS A 227 -5.34 29.11 -22.08
CA LYS A 227 -4.19 29.02 -21.19
C LYS A 227 -4.45 28.06 -20.01
N TRP A 228 -5.55 28.23 -19.32
CA TRP A 228 -5.91 27.36 -18.19
C TRP A 228 -6.15 25.89 -18.58
N PRO A 229 -6.98 25.58 -19.58
CA PRO A 229 -7.11 24.21 -20.06
C PRO A 229 -5.78 23.58 -20.46
N MET A 230 -4.89 24.34 -21.10
CA MET A 230 -3.58 23.85 -21.52
C MET A 230 -2.65 23.55 -20.34
N LEU A 231 -2.55 24.44 -19.36
CA LEU A 231 -1.76 24.21 -18.14
C LEU A 231 -2.24 22.97 -17.39
N HIS A 232 -3.55 22.76 -17.31
CA HIS A 232 -4.12 21.56 -16.72
C HIS A 232 -3.82 20.30 -17.55
N ALA A 233 -3.91 20.35 -18.87
CA ALA A 233 -3.61 19.21 -19.73
C ALA A 233 -2.15 18.80 -19.59
N ILE A 234 -1.21 19.75 -19.67
CA ILE A 234 0.23 19.47 -19.52
C ILE A 234 0.54 18.97 -18.08
N HIS A 235 -0.05 19.59 -17.07
CA HIS A 235 0.12 19.15 -15.68
C HIS A 235 -0.31 17.69 -15.45
N THR A 236 -1.39 17.27 -16.12
CA THR A 236 -1.94 15.92 -15.96
C THR A 236 -1.20 14.86 -16.78
N THR A 237 -0.75 15.23 -17.99
CA THR A 237 -0.11 14.31 -18.94
C THR A 237 1.41 14.34 -18.89
N ALA A 238 1.99 15.39 -18.31
CA ALA A 238 3.40 15.74 -18.43
C ALA A 238 3.89 15.87 -19.89
N ASP A 239 2.97 16.13 -20.84
CA ASP A 239 3.23 16.19 -22.27
C ASP A 239 3.06 17.60 -22.82
N PHE A 240 4.17 18.24 -23.19
CA PHE A 240 4.20 19.57 -23.79
C PHE A 240 3.67 19.60 -25.23
N GLU A 241 3.46 18.46 -25.90
CA GLU A 241 2.77 18.44 -27.18
C GLU A 241 1.31 18.93 -27.10
N MET A 242 0.71 18.92 -25.90
CA MET A 242 -0.60 19.49 -25.64
C MET A 242 -0.69 20.96 -26.08
N GLU A 243 0.42 21.69 -26.06
CA GLU A 243 0.51 23.06 -26.58
C GLU A 243 0.08 23.16 -28.05
N ARG A 244 0.39 22.15 -28.85
CA ARG A 244 0.06 22.08 -30.28
C ARG A 244 -1.26 21.36 -30.54
N LEU A 245 -1.60 20.38 -29.71
CA LEU A 245 -2.76 19.51 -29.92
C LEU A 245 -4.05 20.11 -29.40
N LEU A 246 -4.01 20.89 -28.29
CA LEU A 246 -5.20 21.48 -27.71
C LEU A 246 -5.74 22.60 -28.61
N LYS A 247 -6.97 22.38 -29.07
CA LYS A 247 -7.68 23.34 -29.91
C LYS A 247 -9.11 23.55 -29.38
N SER A 248 -9.61 24.74 -29.53
CA SER A 248 -10.97 25.10 -29.16
C SER A 248 -11.58 25.97 -30.26
N THR A 249 -12.91 25.89 -30.43
CA THR A 249 -13.62 26.85 -31.21
C THR A 249 -13.56 28.23 -30.54
N PRO A 250 -13.55 29.34 -31.31
CA PRO A 250 -13.54 30.67 -30.73
C PRO A 250 -14.69 30.85 -29.72
N GLN A 251 -14.36 31.47 -28.56
CA GLN A 251 -15.34 31.73 -27.49
C GLN A 251 -15.96 30.51 -26.80
N ALA A 252 -15.48 29.27 -27.08
CA ALA A 252 -16.06 28.06 -26.44
C ALA A 252 -15.89 28.07 -24.92
N VAL A 253 -14.69 28.41 -24.42
CA VAL A 253 -14.39 28.40 -22.98
C VAL A 253 -15.16 29.50 -22.24
N PRO A 254 -15.18 30.78 -22.67
CA PRO A 254 -16.00 31.82 -22.08
C PRO A 254 -17.50 31.48 -22.11
N THR A 255 -18.01 30.97 -23.24
CA THR A 255 -19.43 30.57 -23.38
C THR A 255 -19.78 29.43 -22.39
N MET A 256 -18.92 28.46 -22.21
CA MET A 256 -19.13 27.38 -21.25
C MET A 256 -19.21 27.93 -19.82
N PHE A 257 -18.26 28.77 -19.42
CA PHE A 257 -18.26 29.38 -18.08
C PHE A 257 -19.52 30.23 -17.84
N GLU A 258 -19.96 31.00 -18.83
CA GLU A 258 -21.19 31.78 -18.72
C GLU A 258 -22.43 30.91 -18.62
N ALA A 259 -22.49 29.79 -19.37
CA ALA A 259 -23.62 28.85 -19.32
C ALA A 259 -23.70 28.16 -17.95
N ILE A 260 -22.56 27.81 -17.35
CA ILE A 260 -22.53 27.25 -15.99
C ILE A 260 -22.97 28.31 -14.97
N ARG A 261 -22.40 29.52 -15.03
CA ARG A 261 -22.69 30.60 -14.08
C ARG A 261 -24.14 31.07 -14.14
N SER A 262 -24.73 31.07 -15.30
CA SER A 262 -26.13 31.46 -15.51
C SER A 262 -27.14 30.34 -15.21
N GLY A 263 -26.68 29.18 -14.73
CA GLY A 263 -27.53 28.03 -14.43
C GLY A 263 -28.18 27.40 -15.67
N ARG A 264 -27.71 27.69 -16.89
CA ARG A 264 -28.16 27.03 -18.12
C ARG A 264 -27.69 25.57 -18.22
N VAL A 265 -26.53 25.25 -17.62
CA VAL A 265 -26.07 23.86 -17.53
C VAL A 265 -26.76 23.19 -16.36
N LYS A 266 -27.59 22.20 -16.66
CA LYS A 266 -28.34 21.43 -15.66
C LYS A 266 -27.73 20.08 -15.32
N THR A 267 -26.83 19.58 -16.17
CA THR A 267 -26.26 18.26 -16.02
C THR A 267 -24.83 18.25 -16.50
N ILE A 268 -23.94 17.64 -15.72
CA ILE A 268 -22.56 17.33 -16.11
C ILE A 268 -22.46 15.82 -16.25
N ILE A 269 -22.06 15.38 -17.42
CA ILE A 269 -21.87 13.95 -17.71
C ILE A 269 -20.35 13.68 -17.76
N THR A 270 -19.92 12.66 -17.03
CA THR A 270 -18.53 12.19 -17.05
C THR A 270 -18.47 10.78 -17.61
N ASP A 271 -17.42 10.46 -18.32
CA ASP A 271 -17.18 9.15 -18.92
C ASP A 271 -16.84 8.08 -17.87
N VAL A 272 -16.24 8.50 -16.75
CA VAL A 272 -15.84 7.59 -15.65
C VAL A 272 -16.20 8.17 -14.28
N PRO A 273 -16.50 7.32 -13.27
CA PRO A 273 -16.83 7.78 -11.91
C PRO A 273 -15.72 8.61 -11.25
N MET A 274 -14.47 8.36 -11.61
CA MET A 274 -13.31 9.11 -11.09
C MET A 274 -13.34 10.58 -11.54
N ALA A 275 -13.75 10.86 -12.79
CA ALA A 275 -13.93 12.23 -13.29
C ALA A 275 -15.05 12.93 -12.52
N ALA A 276 -16.17 12.25 -12.25
CA ALA A 276 -17.27 12.77 -11.44
C ALA A 276 -16.82 13.11 -10.01
N SER A 277 -16.00 12.27 -9.38
CA SER A 277 -15.49 12.50 -8.02
C SER A 277 -14.53 13.67 -7.94
N GLY A 278 -13.86 14.02 -9.03
CA GLY A 278 -12.97 15.18 -9.13
C GLY A 278 -13.72 16.53 -9.18
N ILE A 279 -15.01 16.52 -9.46
CA ILE A 279 -15.82 17.73 -9.48
C ILE A 279 -16.14 18.15 -8.06
N ARG A 280 -15.70 19.34 -7.66
CA ARG A 280 -15.93 19.88 -6.30
C ARG A 280 -17.40 20.21 -6.10
N LYS A 281 -18.13 19.39 -5.34
CA LYS A 281 -19.55 19.58 -5.02
C LYS A 281 -19.86 20.99 -4.50
N GLY A 282 -19.09 21.51 -3.54
CA GLY A 282 -19.27 22.85 -3.01
C GLY A 282 -18.97 24.00 -4.00
N ALA A 283 -18.31 23.72 -5.14
CA ALA A 283 -18.20 24.70 -6.22
C ALA A 283 -19.45 24.69 -7.09
N LEU A 284 -20.05 23.53 -7.34
CA LEU A 284 -21.33 23.41 -8.06
C LEU A 284 -22.47 24.05 -7.27
N GLU A 285 -22.55 23.83 -5.96
CA GLU A 285 -23.56 24.42 -5.06
C GLU A 285 -23.53 25.95 -5.06
N ARG A 286 -22.34 26.58 -5.22
CA ARG A 286 -22.19 28.04 -5.33
C ARG A 286 -22.56 28.60 -6.69
N LEU A 287 -22.69 27.77 -7.68
CA LEU A 287 -23.02 28.16 -9.05
C LEU A 287 -24.52 27.96 -9.39
N GLY A 288 -25.31 27.38 -8.48
CA GLY A 288 -26.74 27.12 -8.60
C GLY A 288 -26.99 25.72 -9.13
#